data_2067c9eaeb6849665e590eb0fae440eb
#
_entry.id   2067c9eaeb6849665e590eb0fae440eb
#
_cell.length_a   1.000
_cell.length_b   1.000
_cell.length_c   1.000
_cell.angle_alpha   90.00
_cell.angle_beta   90.00
_cell.angle_gamma   90.00
#
_symmetry.space_group_name_H-M   'P 1'
#
loop_
_entity.id
_entity.type
_entity.pdbx_description
1 polymer ?
#
loop_
_entity_poly.entity_id
_entity_poly.type
_entity_poly.pdbx_seq_one_letter_code
_entity_poly.pdbx_strand_id
1 'polypeptide(L)'
;METRELGSSGVSVTRIVLGCGNFGGVGSSPAFFGQGIRQEEAPRIMDAAWELGIRTFDTADAYGGGLSETFIGHWLKQKGARVRDQILLSSKVFNPVGDGPNDRGLSRRHIFRRTAGR
;
A
#
# COMPACT_ATOMS: atom_id res chain seq x y z
N MET A 1 6.58 -14.19 -14.09
CA MET A 1 5.22 -13.79 -13.64
C MET A 1 4.47 -13.14 -14.78
N GLU A 2 3.31 -13.64 -15.08
CA GLU A 2 2.46 -13.11 -16.13
C GLU A 2 1.87 -11.76 -15.77
N THR A 3 1.74 -10.87 -16.75
CA THR A 3 1.15 -9.54 -16.56
C THR A 3 -0.12 -9.37 -17.38
N ARG A 4 -0.94 -8.41 -16.99
CA ARG A 4 -2.15 -8.00 -17.68
C ARG A 4 -2.22 -6.48 -17.73
N GLU A 5 -2.74 -5.94 -18.79
CA GLU A 5 -3.02 -4.51 -18.85
C GLU A 5 -4.22 -4.17 -17.96
N LEU A 6 -4.10 -3.09 -17.21
CA LEU A 6 -5.15 -2.59 -16.33
C LEU A 6 -6.16 -1.78 -17.17
N GLY A 7 -7.18 -2.49 -17.67
CA GLY A 7 -8.16 -1.89 -18.57
C GLY A 7 -7.50 -1.31 -19.80
N SER A 8 -7.83 -0.05 -20.14
CA SER A 8 -7.23 0.69 -21.26
C SER A 8 -6.22 1.75 -20.80
N SER A 9 -5.69 1.60 -19.59
CA SER A 9 -4.80 2.61 -18.99
C SER A 9 -3.38 2.63 -19.56
N GLY A 10 -2.96 1.57 -20.26
CA GLY A 10 -1.57 1.39 -20.68
C GLY A 10 -0.65 0.92 -19.56
N VAL A 11 -1.20 0.66 -18.35
CA VAL A 11 -0.44 0.18 -17.20
C VAL A 11 -0.54 -1.34 -17.12
N SER A 12 0.60 -2.02 -17.02
CA SER A 12 0.66 -3.47 -16.84
C SER A 12 0.81 -3.81 -15.36
N VAL A 13 -0.02 -4.73 -14.89
CA VAL A 13 0.01 -5.25 -13.53
C VAL A 13 0.36 -6.74 -13.55
N THR A 14 1.01 -7.24 -12.52
CA THR A 14 1.20 -8.69 -12.36
C THR A 14 -0.14 -9.35 -12.05
N ARG A 15 -0.36 -10.56 -12.56
CA ARG A 15 -1.63 -11.27 -12.34
C ARG A 15 -1.90 -11.56 -10.87
N ILE A 16 -0.84 -11.74 -10.11
CA ILE A 16 -0.90 -11.90 -8.66
C ILE A 16 -0.43 -10.58 -8.04
N VAL A 17 -1.19 -10.08 -7.09
CA VAL A 17 -0.97 -8.82 -6.40
C VAL A 17 -0.73 -9.12 -4.93
N LEU A 18 0.30 -8.51 -4.34
CA LEU A 18 0.50 -8.60 -2.90
C LEU A 18 -0.47 -7.67 -2.19
N GLY A 19 -1.41 -8.24 -1.44
CA GLY A 19 -2.29 -7.46 -0.57
C GLY A 19 -1.58 -7.11 0.73
N CYS A 20 -1.56 -5.83 1.07
CA CYS A 20 -0.84 -5.31 2.24
C CYS A 20 -1.79 -4.87 3.37
N GLY A 21 -3.04 -5.32 3.33
CA GLY A 21 -4.06 -4.92 4.31
C GLY A 21 -3.80 -5.34 5.74
N ASN A 22 -2.92 -6.32 5.96
CA ASN A 22 -2.57 -6.78 7.30
C ASN A 22 -1.22 -6.26 7.80
N PHE A 23 -0.58 -5.38 7.08
CA PHE A 23 0.64 -4.72 7.55
C PHE A 23 0.29 -3.68 8.62
N GLY A 24 0.68 -3.95 9.85
CA GLY A 24 0.46 -3.05 10.98
C GLY A 24 -0.95 -3.03 11.55
N GLY A 25 -1.82 -3.95 11.10
CA GLY A 25 -3.19 -4.04 11.60
C GLY A 25 -3.97 -5.13 10.89
N VAL A 26 -5.29 -5.01 10.90
CA VAL A 26 -6.21 -5.85 10.14
C VAL A 26 -7.08 -4.90 9.31
N GLY A 27 -6.71 -4.68 8.07
CA GLY A 27 -7.35 -3.67 7.22
C GLY A 27 -7.27 -2.29 7.87
N SER A 28 -8.36 -1.54 7.77
CA SER A 28 -8.47 -0.19 8.36
C SER A 28 -9.24 -0.16 9.68
N SER A 29 -9.34 -1.29 10.36
CA SER A 29 -10.04 -1.37 11.66
C SER A 29 -9.19 -0.78 12.78
N PRO A 30 -9.62 0.32 13.43
CA PRO A 30 -8.86 0.95 14.51
C PRO A 30 -8.58 0.01 15.69
N ALA A 31 -9.48 -0.96 15.95
CA ALA A 31 -9.31 -1.92 17.04
C ALA A 31 -8.05 -2.77 16.92
N PHE A 32 -7.50 -2.91 15.72
CA PHE A 32 -6.34 -3.75 15.45
C PHE A 32 -5.10 -2.98 15.01
N PHE A 33 -5.10 -1.66 15.09
CA PHE A 33 -3.91 -0.86 14.76
C PHE A 33 -2.74 -1.25 15.66
N GLY A 34 -1.58 -1.46 15.05
CA GLY A 34 -0.38 -1.95 15.74
C GLY A 34 -0.31 -3.46 15.91
N GLN A 35 -1.37 -4.18 15.53
CA GLN A 35 -1.41 -5.63 15.50
C GLN A 35 -1.17 -6.13 14.07
N GLY A 36 -1.48 -7.38 13.77
CA GLY A 36 -1.25 -7.94 12.44
C GLY A 36 0.24 -8.18 12.16
N ILE A 37 0.63 -8.03 10.91
CA ILE A 37 2.03 -8.23 10.47
C ILE A 37 2.87 -7.04 10.93
N ARG A 38 3.95 -7.32 11.63
CA ARG A 38 4.80 -6.29 12.22
C ARG A 38 5.87 -5.79 11.24
N GLN A 39 6.48 -4.68 11.59
CA GLN A 39 7.54 -4.05 10.80
C GLN A 39 8.69 -5.02 10.49
N GLU A 40 9.03 -5.92 11.40
CA GLU A 40 10.13 -6.87 11.22
C GLU A 40 9.77 -8.00 10.24
N GLU A 41 8.48 -8.31 10.11
CA GLU A 41 7.98 -9.40 9.27
C GLU A 41 7.63 -8.94 7.86
N ALA A 42 7.12 -7.73 7.72
CA ALA A 42 6.63 -7.20 6.44
C ALA A 42 7.71 -7.23 5.33
N PRO A 43 8.96 -6.84 5.57
CA PRO A 43 10.01 -6.92 4.56
C PRO A 43 10.24 -8.32 4.02
N ARG A 44 10.13 -9.35 4.86
CA ARG A 44 10.29 -10.74 4.42
C ARG A 44 9.19 -11.18 3.46
N ILE A 45 7.97 -10.72 3.71
CA ILE A 45 6.83 -11.00 2.82
C ILE A 45 7.02 -10.28 1.48
N MET A 46 7.43 -9.03 1.50
CA MET A 46 7.68 -8.26 0.29
C MET A 46 8.87 -8.82 -0.50
N ASP A 47 9.93 -9.27 0.18
CA ASP A 47 11.06 -9.95 -0.46
C ASP A 47 10.60 -11.24 -1.14
N ALA A 48 9.80 -12.05 -0.47
CA ALA A 48 9.27 -13.28 -1.05
C ALA A 48 8.39 -13.00 -2.27
N ALA A 49 7.54 -11.99 -2.21
CA ALA A 49 6.72 -11.57 -3.34
C ALA A 49 7.60 -11.14 -4.52
N TRP A 50 8.63 -10.35 -4.25
CA TRP A 50 9.59 -9.92 -5.26
C TRP A 50 10.29 -11.10 -5.94
N GLU A 51 10.76 -12.06 -5.16
CA GLU A 51 11.43 -13.26 -5.68
C GLU A 51 10.49 -14.12 -6.55
N LEU A 52 9.18 -14.12 -6.27
CA LEU A 52 8.18 -14.79 -7.08
C LEU A 52 7.81 -14.02 -8.36
N GLY A 53 8.33 -12.83 -8.55
CA GLY A 53 8.03 -11.98 -9.71
C GLY A 53 6.81 -11.08 -9.55
N ILE A 54 6.22 -11.01 -8.35
CA ILE A 54 5.12 -10.09 -8.09
C ILE A 54 5.68 -8.66 -8.09
N ARG A 55 5.04 -7.78 -8.88
CA ARG A 55 5.47 -6.38 -9.03
C ARG A 55 4.36 -5.39 -8.71
N THR A 56 3.20 -5.87 -8.32
CA THR A 56 2.05 -5.02 -7.96
C THR A 56 1.70 -5.27 -6.50
N PHE A 57 1.69 -4.20 -5.70
CA PHE A 57 1.32 -4.24 -4.27
C PHE A 57 0.09 -3.36 -4.07
N ASP A 58 -0.87 -3.84 -3.30
CA ASP A 58 -2.10 -3.10 -3.01
C ASP A 58 -2.15 -2.73 -1.52
N THR A 59 -2.29 -1.46 -1.24
CA THR A 59 -2.41 -0.91 0.10
C THR A 59 -3.53 0.13 0.18
N ALA A 60 -3.64 0.82 1.27
CA ALA A 60 -4.54 1.95 1.48
C ALA A 60 -3.95 2.88 2.53
N ASP A 61 -4.36 4.14 2.50
CA ASP A 61 -3.91 5.13 3.48
C ASP A 61 -4.33 4.79 4.92
N ALA A 62 -5.45 4.09 5.07
CA ALA A 62 -6.00 3.74 6.39
C ALA A 62 -5.61 2.35 6.88
N TYR A 63 -4.91 1.54 6.07
CA TYR A 63 -4.50 0.20 6.52
C TYR A 63 -3.48 0.30 7.67
N GLY A 64 -3.83 -0.34 8.79
CA GLY A 64 -3.00 -0.27 9.99
C GLY A 64 -2.85 1.14 10.54
N GLY A 65 -3.79 2.04 10.22
CA GLY A 65 -3.68 3.45 10.63
C GLY A 65 -2.55 4.20 9.92
N GLY A 66 -2.15 3.75 8.73
CA GLY A 66 -1.04 4.31 7.96
C GLY A 66 0.24 3.47 8.03
N LEU A 67 0.29 2.47 8.90
CA LEU A 67 1.49 1.64 9.06
C LEU A 67 1.78 0.81 7.81
N SER A 68 0.76 0.37 7.07
CA SER A 68 0.99 -0.40 5.84
C SER A 68 1.80 0.40 4.83
N GLU A 69 1.40 1.63 4.52
CA GLU A 69 2.16 2.51 3.62
C GLU A 69 3.56 2.79 4.16
N THR A 70 3.70 2.97 5.47
CA THR A 70 4.99 3.21 6.13
C THR A 70 5.93 2.01 5.95
N PHE A 71 5.46 0.79 6.18
CA PHE A 71 6.26 -0.43 6.03
C PHE A 71 6.72 -0.62 4.59
N ILE A 72 5.83 -0.39 3.63
CA ILE A 72 6.15 -0.44 2.20
C ILE A 72 7.20 0.62 1.85
N GLY A 73 7.00 1.84 2.33
CA GLY A 73 7.94 2.94 2.09
C GLY A 73 9.35 2.64 2.61
N HIS A 74 9.47 2.08 3.81
CA HIS A 74 10.76 1.66 4.37
C HIS A 74 11.42 0.58 3.51
N TRP A 75 10.66 -0.41 3.08
CA TRP A 75 11.17 -1.47 2.21
C TRP A 75 11.66 -0.93 0.87
N LEU A 76 10.88 -0.07 0.22
CA LEU A 76 11.25 0.54 -1.06
C LEU A 76 12.52 1.39 -0.93
N LYS A 77 12.61 2.16 0.14
CA LYS A 77 13.80 2.98 0.40
C LYS A 77 15.04 2.11 0.57
N GLN A 78 14.92 1.01 1.28
CA GLN A 78 16.01 0.07 1.51
C GLN A 78 16.43 -0.65 0.22
N LYS A 79 15.49 -1.00 -0.65
CA LYS A 79 15.77 -1.68 -1.92
C LYS A 79 16.32 -0.75 -3.00
N GLY A 80 16.05 0.54 -2.93
CA GLY A 80 16.58 1.54 -3.83
C GLY A 80 15.71 1.83 -5.05
N ALA A 81 16.12 2.82 -5.83
CA ALA A 81 15.35 3.35 -6.95
C ALA A 81 15.02 2.30 -8.03
N ARG A 82 15.95 1.42 -8.31
CA ARG A 82 15.76 0.38 -9.35
C ARG A 82 14.59 -0.53 -9.02
N VAL A 83 14.43 -0.93 -7.77
CA VAL A 83 13.29 -1.75 -7.33
C VAL A 83 12.03 -0.90 -7.30
N ARG A 84 12.13 0.33 -6.79
CA ARG A 84 11.00 1.26 -6.74
C ARG A 84 10.37 1.47 -8.12
N ASP A 85 11.18 1.63 -9.15
CA ASP A 85 10.70 1.87 -10.51
C ASP A 85 9.94 0.67 -11.10
N GLN A 86 10.20 -0.52 -10.59
CA GLN A 86 9.54 -1.74 -11.08
C GLN A 86 8.28 -2.10 -10.29
N ILE A 87 8.08 -1.52 -9.11
CA ILE A 87 6.92 -1.79 -8.27
C ILE A 87 5.80 -0.83 -8.62
N LEU A 88 4.65 -1.39 -8.95
CA LEU A 88 3.41 -0.63 -9.09
C LEU A 88 2.66 -0.68 -7.76
N LEU A 89 2.40 0.48 -7.19
CA LEU A 89 1.63 0.60 -5.95
C LEU A 89 0.22 1.06 -6.25
N SER A 90 -0.76 0.32 -5.75
CA SER A 90 -2.14 0.75 -5.68
C SER A 90 -2.44 1.17 -4.24
N SER A 91 -3.00 2.34 -4.05
CA SER A 91 -3.46 2.79 -2.75
C SER A 91 -4.89 3.33 -2.85
N LYS A 92 -5.46 3.66 -1.71
CA LYS A 92 -6.87 4.06 -1.62
C LYS A 92 -7.00 5.27 -0.70
N VAL A 93 -8.06 6.03 -0.91
CA VAL A 93 -8.47 7.11 -0.04
C VAL A 93 -9.98 7.05 0.10
N PHE A 94 -10.49 7.04 1.31
CA PHE A 94 -11.91 7.12 1.63
C PHE A 94 -12.15 6.97 3.13
N ASN A 95 -11.57 5.94 3.74
CA ASN A 95 -11.80 5.63 5.15
C ASN A 95 -11.26 6.74 6.06
N PRO A 96 -11.85 6.90 7.25
CA PRO A 96 -11.36 7.91 8.19
C PRO A 96 -9.89 7.71 8.55
N VAL A 97 -9.14 8.80 8.55
CA VAL A 97 -7.73 8.84 8.97
C VAL A 97 -7.54 9.77 10.18
N GLY A 98 -8.63 10.28 10.70
CA GLY A 98 -8.69 11.15 11.87
C GLY A 98 -10.13 11.38 12.26
N ASP A 99 -10.35 12.22 13.28
CA ASP A 99 -11.68 12.50 13.85
C ASP A 99 -12.34 13.75 13.26
N GLY A 100 -11.61 14.50 12.43
CA GLY A 100 -12.10 15.73 11.83
C GLY A 100 -13.16 15.48 10.75
N PRO A 101 -14.02 16.48 10.48
CA PRO A 101 -15.08 16.33 9.48
C PRO A 101 -14.56 16.17 8.05
N ASN A 102 -13.31 16.56 7.80
CA ASN A 102 -12.69 16.47 6.48
C ASN A 102 -11.61 15.39 6.42
N ASP A 103 -11.57 14.49 7.39
CA ASP A 103 -10.56 13.41 7.46
C ASP A 103 -11.06 12.09 6.88
N ARG A 104 -12.04 12.16 5.99
CA ARG A 104 -12.66 11.00 5.34
C ARG A 104 -13.28 11.38 4.00
N GLY A 105 -13.65 10.37 3.23
CA GLY A 105 -14.44 10.53 2.01
C GLY A 105 -13.61 10.87 0.79
N LEU A 106 -14.29 11.32 -0.26
CA LEU A 106 -13.72 11.55 -1.57
C LEU A 106 -13.80 13.02 -2.00
N SER A 107 -13.82 13.95 -1.05
CA SER A 107 -13.71 15.35 -1.42
C SER A 107 -12.38 15.63 -2.13
N ARG A 108 -12.39 16.57 -3.06
CA ARG A 108 -11.17 17.01 -3.72
C ARG A 108 -10.07 17.35 -2.70
N ARG A 109 -10.45 18.08 -1.64
CA ARG A 109 -9.52 18.45 -0.55
C ARG A 109 -8.89 17.22 0.09
N HIS A 110 -9.68 16.22 0.45
CA HIS A 110 -9.18 15.03 1.14
C HIS A 110 -8.30 14.20 0.21
N ILE A 111 -8.72 14.00 -1.04
CA ILE A 111 -7.93 13.27 -2.03
C ILE A 111 -6.55 13.91 -2.20
N PHE A 112 -6.49 15.21 -2.43
CA PHE A 112 -5.21 15.89 -2.63
C PHE A 112 -4.31 15.83 -1.39
N ARG A 113 -4.88 15.98 -0.21
CA ARG A 113 -4.11 15.87 1.04
C ARG A 113 -3.52 14.48 1.25
N ARG A 114 -4.27 13.44 0.88
CA ARG A 114 -3.84 12.05 1.09
C ARG A 114 -2.87 11.57 0.01
N THR A 115 -2.82 12.20 -1.13
CA THR A 115 -1.91 11.83 -2.24
C THR A 115 -0.66 12.69 -2.33
N ALA A 116 -0.63 13.84 -1.70
CA ALA A 116 0.55 14.70 -1.68
C ALA A 116 1.70 14.05 -0.90
N GLY A 117 2.90 14.08 -1.48
CA GLY A 117 4.12 13.57 -0.83
C GLY A 117 4.27 12.04 -0.80
N ARG A 118 3.47 11.32 -1.57
CA ARG A 118 3.58 9.87 -1.64
C ARG A 118 4.48 9.37 -2.75
#